data_d1b6b9269a0cc66b4a9a733e030e1a27
#
_entry.id   d1b6b9269a0cc66b4a9a733e030e1a27
#
_cell.length_a   1.000
_cell.length_b   1.000
_cell.length_c   1.000
_cell.angle_alpha   90.00
_cell.angle_beta   90.00
_cell.angle_gamma   90.00
#
_symmetry.space_group_name_H-M   'P 1'
#
loop_
_entity.id
_entity.type
_entity.pdbx_description
1 polymer ?
#
loop_
_entity_poly.entity_id
_entity_poly.type
_entity_poly.pdbx_seq_one_letter_code
_entity_poly.pdbx_strand_id
1 'polypeptide(L)'
;VGTMFLITRVWDSAFDPIIGIIADRTQSRWGKFRPYLLYLAIPFAVIGVLTFTTPDFSDGGKVIYAYFTYSLMMMVYSAINVPYASLLGVMSPESKDRNMLSTYRMTFAYIGSFIALLLFMPMVNRFSMGHDEQHGWMMSVIVIAVLCALLFYGCFAWTTERVKPIKKQQNSLKSDLQDLLHNRPWWILLGAGVAALVFNSIRDGATVYYFKYYVVEEEYASISLFGISFVLSGLYLAVGQAANIVGVVLAAPLSNRIGKKKTYMWAMSIATVLSVIFYWFDKEQLMLMFIFQVLISICAGSIFPLLWSMYADCADYSELKTGNRATGLIFSSSSMSQKFGWAIGSAVTGWLLAFYGFEANAVQGEEAIHGIRMFLSWLPAMGTVLSVIFISLYPLSEKEMRKITNQLNDKRK
;
A
#
# COMPACT_ATOMS: atom_id res chain seq x y z
N VAL A 1 21.07 11.26 -0.10
CA VAL A 1 19.77 10.74 -0.54
C VAL A 1 19.29 9.64 0.42
N GLY A 2 20.06 8.55 0.66
CA GLY A 2 19.64 7.43 1.53
C GLY A 2 19.29 7.85 2.96
N THR A 3 20.11 8.71 3.58
CA THR A 3 19.85 9.24 4.93
C THR A 3 18.56 10.08 4.98
N MET A 4 18.29 10.86 3.91
CA MET A 4 17.05 11.63 3.79
C MET A 4 15.84 10.70 3.83
N PHE A 5 15.83 9.65 3.01
CA PHE A 5 14.72 8.69 2.99
C PHE A 5 14.53 7.99 4.35
N LEU A 6 15.61 7.64 5.04
CA LEU A 6 15.51 7.00 6.36
C LEU A 6 14.83 7.93 7.40
N ILE A 7 15.35 9.16 7.53
CA ILE A 7 14.84 10.13 8.51
C ILE A 7 13.38 10.48 8.21
N THR A 8 13.07 10.75 6.94
CA THR A 8 11.71 11.11 6.54
C THR A 8 10.72 9.96 6.70
N ARG A 9 11.13 8.69 6.52
CA ARG A 9 10.28 7.51 6.75
C ARG A 9 9.92 7.33 8.21
N VAL A 10 10.88 7.52 9.13
CA VAL A 10 10.60 7.46 10.57
C VAL A 10 9.61 8.55 10.97
N TRP A 11 9.85 9.77 10.53
CA TRP A 11 8.98 10.91 10.78
C TRP A 11 7.57 10.71 10.22
N ASP A 12 7.47 10.31 8.96
CA ASP A 12 6.21 10.04 8.26
C ASP A 12 5.39 8.95 8.98
N SER A 13 6.05 7.89 9.45
CA SER A 13 5.37 6.82 10.19
C SER A 13 4.83 7.29 11.55
N ALA A 14 5.54 8.19 12.24
CA ALA A 14 5.10 8.76 13.51
C ALA A 14 3.96 9.79 13.33
N PHE A 15 3.90 10.43 12.15
CA PHE A 15 2.90 11.46 11.87
C PHE A 15 1.51 10.90 11.57
N ASP A 16 1.40 9.70 10.99
CA ASP A 16 0.12 9.06 10.65
C ASP A 16 -0.85 8.94 11.85
N PRO A 17 -0.46 8.39 13.02
CA PRO A 17 -1.34 8.32 14.19
C PRO A 17 -1.76 9.71 14.70
N ILE A 18 -0.88 10.71 14.63
CA ILE A 18 -1.20 12.09 15.04
C ILE A 18 -2.34 12.61 14.17
N ILE A 19 -2.24 12.48 12.85
CA ILE A 19 -3.29 12.88 11.92
C ILE A 19 -4.58 12.07 12.15
N GLY A 20 -4.47 10.78 12.41
CA GLY A 20 -5.63 9.93 12.72
C GLY A 20 -6.42 10.45 13.92
N ILE A 21 -5.73 10.82 14.99
CA ILE A 21 -6.31 11.39 16.20
C ILE A 21 -6.96 12.76 15.93
N ILE A 22 -6.27 13.64 15.19
CA ILE A 22 -6.78 14.96 14.83
C ILE A 22 -8.04 14.79 13.98
N ALA A 23 -8.02 13.90 12.99
CA ALA A 23 -9.15 13.64 12.11
C ALA A 23 -10.36 13.07 12.86
N ASP A 24 -10.15 12.15 13.81
CA ASP A 24 -11.24 11.63 14.65
C ASP A 24 -11.93 12.70 15.51
N ARG A 25 -11.20 13.73 15.91
CA ARG A 25 -11.69 14.84 16.74
C ARG A 25 -12.24 16.00 15.94
N THR A 26 -12.02 16.01 14.63
CA THR A 26 -12.54 17.05 13.74
C THR A 26 -14.05 17.01 13.71
N GLN A 27 -14.68 18.17 13.88
CA GLN A 27 -16.12 18.37 13.75
C GLN A 27 -16.38 19.45 12.73
N SER A 28 -17.06 19.11 11.65
CA SER A 28 -17.44 20.07 10.63
C SER A 28 -18.84 19.78 10.08
N ARG A 29 -19.40 20.77 9.37
CA ARG A 29 -20.68 20.61 8.66
C ARG A 29 -20.63 19.53 7.55
N TRP A 30 -19.44 19.17 7.08
CA TRP A 30 -19.23 18.16 6.03
C TRP A 30 -18.82 16.78 6.57
N GLY A 31 -18.69 16.62 7.88
CA GLY A 31 -18.22 15.39 8.52
C GLY A 31 -16.84 15.54 9.17
N LYS A 32 -16.21 14.42 9.53
CA LYS A 32 -14.91 14.37 10.18
C LYS A 32 -13.76 14.33 9.19
N PHE A 33 -13.85 13.50 8.15
CA PHE A 33 -12.75 13.15 7.25
C PHE A 33 -12.80 13.91 5.92
N ARG A 34 -14.01 14.20 5.40
CA ARG A 34 -14.19 14.92 4.13
C ARG A 34 -13.55 16.31 4.07
N PRO A 35 -13.54 17.14 5.13
CA PRO A 35 -12.88 18.45 5.09
C PRO A 35 -11.42 18.42 4.69
N TYR A 36 -10.69 17.36 5.04
CA TYR A 36 -9.28 17.20 4.69
C TYR A 36 -9.08 17.07 3.19
N LEU A 37 -10.00 16.39 2.47
CA LEU A 37 -9.96 16.30 1.02
C LEU A 37 -10.17 17.66 0.35
N LEU A 38 -11.02 18.50 0.94
CA LEU A 38 -11.29 19.83 0.43
C LEU A 38 -10.13 20.80 0.65
N TYR A 39 -9.62 20.87 1.89
CA TYR A 39 -8.63 21.88 2.27
C TYR A 39 -7.20 21.50 1.89
N LEU A 40 -6.86 20.23 1.87
CA LEU A 40 -5.50 19.75 1.60
C LEU A 40 -5.24 19.40 0.13
N ALA A 41 -6.24 19.38 -0.74
CA ALA A 41 -6.06 19.07 -2.16
C ALA A 41 -5.09 20.05 -2.84
N ILE A 42 -5.24 21.36 -2.62
CA ILE A 42 -4.33 22.38 -3.18
C ILE A 42 -2.96 22.36 -2.51
N PRO A 43 -2.82 22.39 -1.17
CA PRO A 43 -1.52 22.22 -0.52
C PRO A 43 -0.76 20.98 -1.00
N PHE A 44 -1.44 19.84 -1.17
CA PHE A 44 -0.84 18.61 -1.69
C PHE A 44 -0.30 18.79 -3.11
N ALA A 45 -1.09 19.41 -4.00
CA ALA A 45 -0.69 19.68 -5.37
C ALA A 45 0.52 20.65 -5.43
N VAL A 46 0.47 21.76 -4.69
CA VAL A 46 1.53 22.78 -4.67
C VAL A 46 2.84 22.19 -4.14
N ILE A 47 2.80 21.49 -3.01
CA ILE A 47 4.01 20.91 -2.43
C ILE A 47 4.56 19.79 -3.31
N GLY A 48 3.68 19.01 -3.98
CA GLY A 48 4.08 18.04 -4.98
C GLY A 48 4.91 18.69 -6.10
N VAL A 49 4.47 19.81 -6.64
CA VAL A 49 5.20 20.57 -7.66
C VAL A 49 6.52 21.10 -7.10
N LEU A 50 6.50 21.71 -5.90
CA LEU A 50 7.71 22.25 -5.26
C LEU A 50 8.77 21.15 -5.04
N THR A 51 8.37 19.94 -4.69
CA THR A 51 9.30 18.81 -4.48
C THR A 51 10.07 18.43 -5.76
N PHE A 52 9.49 18.68 -6.93
CA PHE A 52 10.11 18.41 -8.24
C PHE A 52 10.61 19.68 -8.95
N THR A 53 10.60 20.80 -8.27
CA THR A 53 11.21 22.05 -8.74
C THR A 53 12.64 22.13 -8.23
N THR A 54 13.58 22.45 -9.11
CA THR A 54 15.00 22.63 -8.74
C THR A 54 15.35 24.11 -8.80
N PRO A 55 15.34 24.84 -7.67
CA PRO A 55 15.71 26.25 -7.67
C PRO A 55 17.21 26.45 -7.84
N ASP A 56 17.61 27.64 -8.33
CA ASP A 56 19.00 28.06 -8.50
C ASP A 56 19.65 28.42 -7.16
N PHE A 57 19.80 27.45 -6.28
CA PHE A 57 20.51 27.55 -5.02
C PHE A 57 21.92 26.95 -5.12
N SER A 58 22.79 27.31 -4.17
CA SER A 58 24.03 26.56 -3.97
C SER A 58 23.77 25.09 -3.68
N ASP A 59 24.75 24.22 -3.86
CA ASP A 59 24.58 22.76 -3.65
C ASP A 59 24.08 22.42 -2.25
N GLY A 60 24.58 23.11 -1.21
CA GLY A 60 24.06 22.99 0.16
C GLY A 60 22.62 23.48 0.28
N GLY A 61 22.27 24.57 -0.40
CA GLY A 61 20.90 25.08 -0.46
C GLY A 61 19.92 24.12 -1.14
N LYS A 62 20.32 23.48 -2.23
CA LYS A 62 19.52 22.45 -2.92
C LYS A 62 19.25 21.24 -2.02
N VAL A 63 20.25 20.82 -1.24
CA VAL A 63 20.08 19.72 -0.29
C VAL A 63 19.07 20.09 0.81
N ILE A 64 19.19 21.26 1.42
CA ILE A 64 18.25 21.75 2.45
C ILE A 64 16.84 21.86 1.87
N TYR A 65 16.71 22.41 0.67
CA TYR A 65 15.43 22.54 -0.05
C TYR A 65 14.78 21.17 -0.29
N ALA A 66 15.55 20.19 -0.74
CA ALA A 66 15.05 18.82 -0.97
C ALA A 66 14.57 18.15 0.33
N TYR A 67 15.32 18.30 1.44
CA TYR A 67 14.88 17.80 2.75
C TYR A 67 13.58 18.45 3.21
N PHE A 68 13.49 19.76 3.07
CA PHE A 68 12.31 20.52 3.51
C PHE A 68 11.07 20.16 2.69
N THR A 69 11.16 20.26 1.36
CA THR A 69 10.02 19.99 0.47
C THR A 69 9.56 18.54 0.54
N TYR A 70 10.49 17.58 0.58
CA TYR A 70 10.16 16.16 0.70
C TYR A 70 9.51 15.82 2.06
N SER A 71 10.05 16.37 3.16
CA SER A 71 9.43 16.18 4.49
C SER A 71 8.03 16.77 4.56
N LEU A 72 7.85 17.98 4.00
CA LEU A 72 6.56 18.65 3.95
C LEU A 72 5.57 17.87 3.05
N MET A 73 6.04 17.32 1.92
CA MET A 73 5.24 16.45 1.05
C MET A 73 4.74 15.21 1.79
N MET A 74 5.60 14.55 2.57
CA MET A 74 5.21 13.38 3.36
C MET A 74 4.16 13.75 4.42
N MET A 75 4.32 14.90 5.11
CA MET A 75 3.34 15.37 6.10
C MET A 75 1.97 15.64 5.45
N VAL A 76 1.94 16.37 4.33
CA VAL A 76 0.68 16.70 3.65
C VAL A 76 0.06 15.46 3.01
N TYR A 77 0.88 14.54 2.48
CA TYR A 77 0.42 13.23 2.01
C TYR A 77 -0.28 12.46 3.13
N SER A 78 0.34 12.32 4.30
CA SER A 78 -0.29 11.66 5.44
C SER A 78 -1.55 12.39 5.92
N ALA A 79 -1.53 13.73 5.93
CA ALA A 79 -2.66 14.55 6.35
C ALA A 79 -3.89 14.41 5.44
N ILE A 80 -3.72 14.10 4.16
CA ILE A 80 -4.84 13.84 3.23
C ILE A 80 -5.16 12.34 3.12
N ASN A 81 -4.16 11.48 3.11
CA ASN A 81 -4.34 10.04 2.88
C ASN A 81 -4.98 9.31 4.07
N VAL A 82 -4.62 9.66 5.32
CA VAL A 82 -5.19 9.05 6.52
C VAL A 82 -6.70 9.32 6.64
N PRO A 83 -7.21 10.58 6.53
CA PRO A 83 -8.65 10.83 6.48
C PRO A 83 -9.35 10.19 5.27
N TYR A 84 -8.71 10.22 4.09
CA TYR A 84 -9.24 9.53 2.90
C TYR A 84 -9.42 8.03 3.12
N ALA A 85 -8.44 7.37 3.74
CA ALA A 85 -8.54 5.96 4.09
C ALA A 85 -9.64 5.72 5.13
N SER A 86 -9.71 6.57 6.15
CA SER A 86 -10.69 6.48 7.25
C SER A 86 -12.13 6.70 6.79
N LEU A 87 -12.32 7.45 5.70
CA LEU A 87 -13.63 7.68 5.08
C LEU A 87 -14.33 6.36 4.73
N LEU A 88 -13.58 5.33 4.30
CA LEU A 88 -14.13 3.99 4.05
C LEU A 88 -14.92 3.43 5.25
N GLY A 89 -14.43 3.68 6.47
CA GLY A 89 -15.06 3.19 7.70
C GLY A 89 -16.39 3.88 8.04
N VAL A 90 -16.67 5.04 7.46
CA VAL A 90 -17.87 5.86 7.77
C VAL A 90 -18.85 6.06 6.58
N MET A 91 -18.49 5.55 5.39
CA MET A 91 -19.36 5.65 4.21
C MET A 91 -20.58 4.72 4.26
N SER A 92 -20.44 3.52 4.82
CA SER A 92 -21.55 2.56 4.97
C SER A 92 -21.48 1.83 6.31
N PRO A 93 -22.62 1.57 6.98
CA PRO A 93 -22.68 0.72 8.15
C PRO A 93 -22.50 -0.75 7.81
N GLU A 94 -22.79 -1.15 6.55
CA GLU A 94 -22.75 -2.54 6.13
C GLU A 94 -21.34 -2.99 5.75
N SER A 95 -20.87 -4.10 6.36
CA SER A 95 -19.53 -4.63 6.11
C SER A 95 -19.33 -5.08 4.65
N LYS A 96 -20.39 -5.57 3.98
CA LYS A 96 -20.34 -5.95 2.56
C LYS A 96 -20.12 -4.76 1.64
N ASP A 97 -20.79 -3.63 1.90
CA ASP A 97 -20.61 -2.40 1.13
C ASP A 97 -19.19 -1.86 1.28
N ARG A 98 -18.66 -1.87 2.52
CA ARG A 98 -17.27 -1.45 2.77
C ARG A 98 -16.27 -2.32 2.04
N ASN A 99 -16.53 -3.62 1.95
CA ASN A 99 -15.70 -4.53 1.16
C ASN A 99 -15.72 -4.19 -0.34
N MET A 100 -16.90 -3.89 -0.89
CA MET A 100 -17.05 -3.45 -2.28
C MET A 100 -16.35 -2.11 -2.51
N LEU A 101 -16.57 -1.12 -1.65
CA LEU A 101 -15.92 0.20 -1.72
C LEU A 101 -14.39 0.09 -1.63
N SER A 102 -13.89 -0.78 -0.75
CA SER A 102 -12.45 -1.06 -0.63
C SER A 102 -11.89 -1.68 -1.92
N THR A 103 -12.64 -2.60 -2.54
CA THR A 103 -12.25 -3.20 -3.82
C THR A 103 -12.19 -2.16 -4.93
N TYR A 104 -13.20 -1.30 -5.08
CA TYR A 104 -13.17 -0.20 -6.06
C TYR A 104 -12.00 0.74 -5.80
N ARG A 105 -11.79 1.15 -4.54
CA ARG A 105 -10.67 2.01 -4.17
C ARG A 105 -9.32 1.43 -4.60
N MET A 106 -9.08 0.15 -4.32
CA MET A 106 -7.83 -0.51 -4.68
C MET A 106 -7.70 -0.72 -6.19
N THR A 107 -8.78 -1.10 -6.86
CA THR A 107 -8.78 -1.24 -8.33
C THR A 107 -8.36 0.07 -9.01
N PHE A 108 -9.00 1.19 -8.63
CA PHE A 108 -8.66 2.49 -9.21
C PHE A 108 -7.26 2.99 -8.78
N ALA A 109 -6.79 2.63 -7.58
CA ALA A 109 -5.42 2.94 -7.16
C ALA A 109 -4.38 2.23 -8.04
N TYR A 110 -4.57 0.94 -8.32
CA TYR A 110 -3.68 0.19 -9.23
C TYR A 110 -3.76 0.67 -10.67
N ILE A 111 -4.97 0.96 -11.18
CA ILE A 111 -5.15 1.53 -12.53
C ILE A 111 -4.45 2.90 -12.61
N GLY A 112 -4.64 3.77 -11.62
CA GLY A 112 -3.98 5.08 -11.56
C GLY A 112 -2.47 4.97 -11.51
N SER A 113 -1.93 4.04 -10.71
CA SER A 113 -0.50 3.75 -10.64
C SER A 113 0.05 3.28 -11.98
N PHE A 114 -0.66 2.37 -12.65
CA PHE A 114 -0.27 1.85 -13.96
C PHE A 114 -0.28 2.94 -15.04
N ILE A 115 -1.31 3.79 -15.07
CA ILE A 115 -1.39 4.94 -15.99
C ILE A 115 -0.25 5.92 -15.72
N ALA A 116 0.03 6.22 -14.46
CA ALA A 116 1.11 7.12 -14.09
C ALA A 116 2.47 6.58 -14.54
N LEU A 117 2.76 5.29 -14.32
CA LEU A 117 3.98 4.64 -14.78
C LEU A 117 4.14 4.68 -16.32
N LEU A 118 3.04 4.46 -17.04
CA LEU A 118 3.06 4.48 -18.52
C LEU A 118 3.25 5.87 -19.10
N LEU A 119 2.60 6.88 -18.54
CA LEU A 119 2.54 8.21 -19.13
C LEU A 119 3.60 9.17 -18.61
N PHE A 120 4.17 8.93 -17.43
CA PHE A 120 5.04 9.89 -16.77
C PHE A 120 6.30 10.22 -17.60
N MET A 121 7.08 9.21 -17.98
CA MET A 121 8.29 9.43 -18.78
C MET A 121 8.02 9.99 -20.19
N PRO A 122 7.02 9.51 -20.95
CA PRO A 122 6.59 10.18 -22.18
C PRO A 122 6.23 11.66 -22.00
N MET A 123 5.57 12.02 -20.90
CA MET A 123 5.27 13.42 -20.58
C MET A 123 6.54 14.22 -20.30
N VAL A 124 7.45 13.68 -19.47
CA VAL A 124 8.76 14.32 -19.20
C VAL A 124 9.49 14.60 -20.52
N ASN A 125 9.65 13.58 -21.36
CA ASN A 125 10.32 13.71 -22.65
C ASN A 125 9.62 14.76 -23.55
N ARG A 126 8.29 14.78 -23.58
CA ARG A 126 7.53 15.75 -24.40
C ARG A 126 7.71 17.18 -23.92
N PHE A 127 7.71 17.41 -22.60
CA PHE A 127 7.88 18.75 -22.03
C PHE A 127 9.34 19.21 -21.94
N SER A 128 10.31 18.30 -22.08
CA SER A 128 11.74 18.65 -22.21
C SER A 128 12.12 19.07 -23.63
N MET A 129 11.24 18.91 -24.62
CA MET A 129 11.53 19.35 -25.98
C MET A 129 11.68 20.88 -26.05
N GLY A 130 12.91 21.34 -26.36
CA GLY A 130 13.26 22.77 -26.41
C GLY A 130 13.58 23.41 -25.03
N HIS A 131 13.60 22.61 -23.98
CA HIS A 131 13.94 22.99 -22.61
C HIS A 131 14.86 21.97 -21.95
N ASP A 132 15.32 22.24 -20.74
CA ASP A 132 16.09 21.28 -19.96
C ASP A 132 15.21 20.16 -19.39
N GLU A 133 15.83 19.06 -18.97
CA GLU A 133 15.14 17.91 -18.39
C GLU A 133 14.37 18.28 -17.10
N GLN A 134 14.91 19.22 -16.30
CA GLN A 134 14.28 19.69 -15.05
C GLN A 134 12.91 20.33 -15.33
N HIS A 135 12.80 21.10 -16.41
CA HIS A 135 11.53 21.68 -16.85
C HIS A 135 10.53 20.58 -17.23
N GLY A 136 10.97 19.56 -17.94
CA GLY A 136 10.12 18.40 -18.28
C GLY A 136 9.55 17.69 -17.06
N TRP A 137 10.37 17.45 -16.04
CA TRP A 137 9.94 16.86 -14.77
C TRP A 137 8.92 17.73 -14.05
N MET A 138 9.22 19.03 -13.88
CA MET A 138 8.33 19.97 -13.21
C MET A 138 6.95 20.05 -13.90
N MET A 139 6.91 20.21 -15.22
CA MET A 139 5.65 20.32 -15.98
C MET A 139 4.82 19.03 -15.94
N SER A 140 5.47 17.88 -15.99
CA SER A 140 4.78 16.59 -15.85
C SER A 140 4.14 16.44 -14.48
N VAL A 141 4.83 16.85 -13.42
CA VAL A 141 4.28 16.84 -12.06
C VAL A 141 3.14 17.84 -11.89
N ILE A 142 3.21 19.02 -12.53
CA ILE A 142 2.09 19.99 -12.51
C ILE A 142 0.82 19.36 -13.08
N VAL A 143 0.91 18.68 -14.22
CA VAL A 143 -0.27 18.01 -14.83
C VAL A 143 -0.86 16.95 -13.87
N ILE A 144 -0.01 16.12 -13.29
CA ILE A 144 -0.45 15.10 -12.32
C ILE A 144 -1.03 15.75 -11.06
N ALA A 145 -0.40 16.80 -10.52
CA ALA A 145 -0.85 17.50 -9.34
C ALA A 145 -2.24 18.12 -9.51
N VAL A 146 -2.48 18.75 -10.68
CA VAL A 146 -3.81 19.29 -11.03
C VAL A 146 -4.84 18.17 -11.11
N LEU A 147 -4.51 17.06 -11.77
CA LEU A 147 -5.40 15.90 -11.85
C LEU A 147 -5.72 15.34 -10.45
N CYS A 148 -4.71 15.17 -9.59
CA CYS A 148 -4.92 14.72 -8.21
C CYS A 148 -5.84 15.67 -7.42
N ALA A 149 -5.63 16.98 -7.53
CA ALA A 149 -6.48 17.96 -6.86
C ALA A 149 -7.94 17.86 -7.33
N LEU A 150 -8.16 17.73 -8.63
CA LEU A 150 -9.50 17.54 -9.20
C LEU A 150 -10.16 16.24 -8.71
N LEU A 151 -9.40 15.14 -8.64
CA LEU A 151 -9.90 13.86 -8.12
C LEU A 151 -10.22 13.93 -6.62
N PHE A 152 -9.43 14.65 -5.80
CA PHE A 152 -9.78 14.88 -4.39
C PHE A 152 -11.04 15.72 -4.23
N TYR A 153 -11.22 16.75 -5.04
CA TYR A 153 -12.47 17.54 -5.06
C TYR A 153 -13.66 16.70 -5.52
N GLY A 154 -13.49 15.86 -6.54
CA GLY A 154 -14.50 14.89 -6.96
C GLY A 154 -14.85 13.91 -5.83
N CYS A 155 -13.86 13.37 -5.16
CA CYS A 155 -14.06 12.50 -4.00
C CYS A 155 -14.84 13.22 -2.89
N PHE A 156 -14.47 14.47 -2.56
CA PHE A 156 -15.23 15.28 -1.61
C PHE A 156 -16.69 15.49 -2.03
N ALA A 157 -16.95 15.79 -3.31
CA ALA A 157 -18.27 16.11 -3.82
C ALA A 157 -19.21 14.88 -3.84
N TRP A 158 -18.66 13.71 -4.22
CA TRP A 158 -19.48 12.50 -4.45
C TRP A 158 -19.59 11.57 -3.25
N THR A 159 -18.78 11.78 -2.19
CA THR A 159 -18.84 10.94 -0.99
C THR A 159 -19.62 11.62 0.14
N THR A 160 -20.21 10.81 1.01
CA THR A 160 -20.90 11.28 2.22
C THR A 160 -20.58 10.37 3.40
N GLU A 161 -20.39 10.96 4.58
CA GLU A 161 -20.23 10.23 5.83
C GLU A 161 -21.62 9.88 6.39
N ARG A 162 -21.98 8.60 6.32
CA ARG A 162 -23.32 8.11 6.75
C ARG A 162 -23.30 7.56 8.16
N VAL A 163 -22.15 7.00 8.61
CA VAL A 163 -22.02 6.41 9.93
C VAL A 163 -21.58 7.47 10.93
N LYS A 164 -22.49 7.82 11.84
CA LYS A 164 -22.19 8.71 12.97
C LYS A 164 -21.88 7.86 14.20
N PRO A 165 -20.87 8.22 15.02
CA PRO A 165 -20.60 7.52 16.27
C PRO A 165 -21.78 7.69 17.25
N ILE A 166 -22.06 6.65 18.04
CA ILE A 166 -23.15 6.61 19.02
C ILE A 166 -22.97 7.68 20.10
N LYS A 167 -21.72 7.92 20.51
CA LYS A 167 -21.36 8.99 21.47
C LYS A 167 -20.46 10.00 20.80
N LYS A 168 -20.63 11.30 21.12
CA LYS A 168 -19.63 12.31 20.76
C LYS A 168 -18.31 11.91 21.42
N GLN A 169 -17.26 11.84 20.63
CA GLN A 169 -15.94 11.46 21.09
C GLN A 169 -15.40 12.54 22.05
N GLN A 170 -15.59 12.34 23.34
CA GLN A 170 -15.10 13.22 24.42
C GLN A 170 -13.97 12.55 25.21
N ASN A 171 -13.53 11.35 24.75
CA ASN A 171 -12.52 10.58 25.45
C ASN A 171 -11.13 11.25 25.35
N SER A 172 -10.33 11.04 26.39
CA SER A 172 -8.94 11.49 26.38
C SER A 172 -8.14 10.69 25.34
N LEU A 173 -7.07 11.27 24.82
CA LEU A 173 -6.11 10.58 23.94
C LEU A 173 -5.62 9.25 24.52
N LYS A 174 -5.40 9.24 25.85
CA LYS A 174 -4.97 8.05 26.56
C LYS A 174 -6.01 6.93 26.48
N SER A 175 -7.30 7.27 26.56
CA SER A 175 -8.39 6.30 26.44
C SER A 175 -8.45 5.72 25.02
N ASP A 176 -8.35 6.57 23.97
CA ASP A 176 -8.39 6.13 22.58
C ASP A 176 -7.23 5.17 22.24
N LEU A 177 -6.02 5.48 22.76
CA LEU A 177 -4.86 4.61 22.62
C LEU A 177 -5.01 3.31 23.41
N GLN A 178 -5.56 3.37 24.63
CA GLN A 178 -5.81 2.17 25.42
C GLN A 178 -6.85 1.26 24.74
N ASP A 179 -7.92 1.82 24.20
CA ASP A 179 -8.94 1.07 23.44
C ASP A 179 -8.34 0.38 22.22
N LEU A 180 -7.45 1.07 21.48
CA LEU A 180 -6.73 0.49 20.35
C LEU A 180 -5.80 -0.65 20.78
N LEU A 181 -5.02 -0.45 21.85
CA LEU A 181 -4.10 -1.48 22.37
C LEU A 181 -4.84 -2.72 22.87
N HIS A 182 -6.06 -2.57 23.38
CA HIS A 182 -6.92 -3.69 23.79
C HIS A 182 -7.75 -4.28 22.66
N ASN A 183 -7.68 -3.72 21.44
CA ASN A 183 -8.39 -4.23 20.26
C ASN A 183 -7.63 -5.42 19.66
N ARG A 184 -7.85 -6.62 20.21
CA ARG A 184 -7.19 -7.85 19.74
C ARG A 184 -7.36 -8.11 18.22
N PRO A 185 -8.56 -7.96 17.61
CA PRO A 185 -8.72 -8.08 16.16
C PRO A 185 -7.79 -7.17 15.36
N TRP A 186 -7.60 -5.94 15.81
CA TRP A 186 -6.70 -4.99 15.16
C TRP A 186 -5.23 -5.44 15.19
N TRP A 187 -4.71 -5.92 16.33
CA TRP A 187 -3.35 -6.46 16.43
C TRP A 187 -3.09 -7.62 15.46
N ILE A 188 -4.08 -8.52 15.34
CA ILE A 188 -4.00 -9.67 14.44
C ILE A 188 -3.92 -9.18 12.99
N LEU A 189 -4.77 -8.22 12.59
CA LEU A 189 -4.73 -7.66 11.24
C LEU A 189 -3.44 -6.87 10.96
N LEU A 190 -2.94 -6.16 11.96
CA LEU A 190 -1.67 -5.44 11.86
C LEU A 190 -0.53 -6.42 11.57
N GLY A 191 -0.43 -7.50 12.35
CA GLY A 191 0.57 -8.55 12.13
C GLY A 191 0.42 -9.23 10.77
N ALA A 192 -0.80 -9.58 10.37
CA ALA A 192 -1.08 -10.19 9.07
C ALA A 192 -0.69 -9.24 7.91
N GLY A 193 -1.02 -7.95 8.04
CA GLY A 193 -0.70 -6.94 7.03
C GLY A 193 0.79 -6.69 6.90
N VAL A 194 1.53 -6.53 8.01
CA VAL A 194 2.99 -6.38 8.00
C VAL A 194 3.64 -7.59 7.34
N ALA A 195 3.26 -8.81 7.72
CA ALA A 195 3.81 -10.04 7.15
C ALA A 195 3.56 -10.17 5.64
N ALA A 196 2.35 -9.81 5.18
CA ALA A 196 2.02 -9.79 3.76
C ALA A 196 2.81 -8.74 2.97
N LEU A 197 3.11 -7.59 3.58
CA LEU A 197 3.90 -6.54 2.92
C LEU A 197 5.39 -6.84 2.91
N VAL A 198 5.91 -7.52 3.94
CA VAL A 198 7.27 -8.07 3.92
C VAL A 198 7.41 -9.06 2.76
N PHE A 199 6.43 -9.97 2.57
CA PHE A 199 6.39 -10.86 1.41
C PHE A 199 6.48 -10.10 0.09
N ASN A 200 5.63 -9.09 -0.13
CA ASN A 200 5.63 -8.30 -1.36
C ASN A 200 6.95 -7.54 -1.53
N SER A 201 7.44 -6.89 -0.48
CA SER A 201 8.67 -6.08 -0.52
C SER A 201 9.91 -6.91 -0.87
N ILE A 202 10.05 -8.10 -0.29
CA ILE A 202 11.17 -9.00 -0.61
C ILE A 202 11.09 -9.43 -2.07
N ARG A 203 9.91 -9.86 -2.54
CA ARG A 203 9.69 -10.34 -3.90
C ARG A 203 9.97 -9.28 -4.95
N ASP A 204 9.37 -8.09 -4.78
CA ASP A 204 9.53 -6.99 -5.73
C ASP A 204 10.98 -6.49 -5.76
N GLY A 205 11.58 -6.33 -4.57
CA GLY A 205 12.96 -5.86 -4.44
C GLY A 205 14.00 -6.85 -5.00
N ALA A 206 13.75 -8.15 -4.89
CA ALA A 206 14.68 -9.18 -5.36
C ALA A 206 14.53 -9.51 -6.85
N THR A 207 13.42 -9.13 -7.50
CA THR A 207 13.14 -9.47 -8.91
C THR A 207 14.27 -9.03 -9.84
N VAL A 208 14.77 -7.80 -9.69
CA VAL A 208 15.85 -7.28 -10.54
C VAL A 208 17.13 -8.11 -10.40
N TYR A 209 17.50 -8.49 -9.16
CA TYR A 209 18.68 -9.33 -8.90
C TYR A 209 18.50 -10.74 -9.47
N TYR A 210 17.32 -11.33 -9.34
CA TYR A 210 17.01 -12.66 -9.86
C TYR A 210 17.14 -12.72 -11.37
N PHE A 211 16.54 -11.76 -12.09
CA PHE A 211 16.64 -11.73 -13.55
C PHE A 211 18.03 -11.36 -14.04
N LYS A 212 18.71 -10.40 -13.39
CA LYS A 212 20.07 -9.98 -13.79
C LYS A 212 21.12 -11.06 -13.56
N TYR A 213 21.11 -11.75 -12.43
CA TYR A 213 22.23 -12.61 -12.03
C TYR A 213 21.94 -14.11 -12.13
N TYR A 214 20.67 -14.56 -11.99
CA TYR A 214 20.30 -15.97 -12.12
C TYR A 214 19.80 -16.31 -13.51
N VAL A 215 18.85 -15.54 -14.06
CA VAL A 215 18.31 -15.74 -15.39
C VAL A 215 19.29 -15.24 -16.47
N VAL A 216 20.13 -14.23 -16.14
CA VAL A 216 21.06 -13.55 -17.05
C VAL A 216 20.28 -12.91 -18.20
N GLU A 217 19.39 -11.96 -17.87
CA GLU A 217 18.45 -11.34 -18.83
C GLU A 217 19.11 -10.64 -20.03
N GLU A 218 20.42 -10.32 -19.92
CA GLU A 218 21.20 -9.76 -21.01
C GLU A 218 21.38 -10.74 -22.19
N GLU A 219 21.28 -12.04 -21.94
CA GLU A 219 21.33 -13.10 -22.99
C GLU A 219 20.03 -13.16 -23.80
N TYR A 220 18.94 -12.55 -23.29
CA TYR A 220 17.65 -12.55 -23.97
C TYR A 220 17.44 -11.24 -24.72
N ALA A 221 16.92 -11.34 -25.95
CA ALA A 221 16.57 -10.17 -26.74
C ALA A 221 15.58 -9.29 -25.98
N SER A 222 15.84 -7.99 -25.93
CA SER A 222 14.90 -7.03 -25.36
C SER A 222 13.55 -7.11 -26.09
N ILE A 223 12.46 -7.30 -25.34
CA ILE A 223 11.12 -7.34 -25.91
C ILE A 223 10.69 -5.91 -26.19
N SER A 224 10.57 -5.54 -27.47
CA SER A 224 10.01 -4.24 -27.84
C SER A 224 8.51 -4.35 -28.03
N LEU A 225 7.74 -3.61 -27.24
CA LEU A 225 6.29 -3.48 -27.38
C LEU A 225 5.95 -2.00 -27.59
N PHE A 226 5.24 -1.68 -28.67
CA PHE A 226 4.90 -0.29 -29.02
C PHE A 226 6.11 0.66 -29.15
N GLY A 227 7.27 0.15 -29.56
CA GLY A 227 8.50 0.96 -29.71
C GLY A 227 9.26 1.22 -28.41
N ILE A 228 8.87 0.59 -27.30
CA ILE A 228 9.55 0.65 -26.02
C ILE A 228 10.22 -0.69 -25.77
N SER A 229 11.54 -0.69 -25.54
CA SER A 229 12.29 -1.90 -25.18
C SER A 229 12.14 -2.18 -23.67
N PHE A 230 11.64 -3.36 -23.33
CA PHE A 230 11.50 -3.81 -21.94
C PHE A 230 12.58 -4.85 -21.62
N VAL A 231 13.22 -4.70 -20.48
CA VAL A 231 14.03 -5.75 -19.84
C VAL A 231 13.09 -6.78 -19.21
N LEU A 232 13.49 -8.04 -19.15
CA LEU A 232 12.66 -9.12 -18.61
C LEU A 232 12.18 -8.88 -17.17
N SER A 233 13.05 -8.36 -16.30
CA SER A 233 12.70 -7.99 -14.93
C SER A 233 11.59 -6.94 -14.87
N GLY A 234 11.66 -5.92 -15.70
CA GLY A 234 10.62 -4.89 -15.82
C GLY A 234 9.29 -5.44 -16.33
N LEU A 235 9.33 -6.32 -17.35
CA LEU A 235 8.14 -6.99 -17.88
C LEU A 235 7.49 -7.91 -16.81
N TYR A 236 8.31 -8.65 -16.06
CA TYR A 236 7.84 -9.52 -14.99
C TYR A 236 7.08 -8.74 -13.91
N LEU A 237 7.63 -7.59 -13.48
CA LEU A 237 6.96 -6.70 -12.52
C LEU A 237 5.68 -6.10 -13.11
N ALA A 238 5.69 -5.66 -14.35
CA ALA A 238 4.51 -5.09 -15.02
C ALA A 238 3.37 -6.12 -15.14
N VAL A 239 3.69 -7.36 -15.53
CA VAL A 239 2.72 -8.48 -15.57
C VAL A 239 2.18 -8.77 -14.17
N GLY A 240 3.03 -8.74 -13.15
CA GLY A 240 2.60 -8.86 -11.76
C GLY A 240 1.62 -7.77 -11.34
N GLN A 241 1.88 -6.51 -11.69
CA GLN A 241 0.97 -5.39 -11.40
C GLN A 241 -0.39 -5.54 -12.10
N ALA A 242 -0.40 -5.95 -13.38
CA ALA A 242 -1.64 -6.23 -14.09
C ALA A 242 -2.44 -7.38 -13.44
N ALA A 243 -1.75 -8.43 -13.00
CA ALA A 243 -2.35 -9.56 -12.30
C ALA A 243 -2.90 -9.16 -10.91
N ASN A 244 -2.24 -8.23 -10.19
CA ASN A 244 -2.75 -7.67 -8.94
C ASN A 244 -4.12 -7.00 -9.14
N ILE A 245 -4.33 -6.28 -10.25
CA ILE A 245 -5.64 -5.67 -10.57
C ILE A 245 -6.72 -6.74 -10.65
N VAL A 246 -6.43 -7.85 -11.33
CA VAL A 246 -7.36 -8.99 -11.41
C VAL A 246 -7.67 -9.54 -10.01
N GLY A 247 -6.66 -9.73 -9.18
CA GLY A 247 -6.81 -10.19 -7.80
C GLY A 247 -7.69 -9.26 -6.97
N VAL A 248 -7.48 -7.95 -7.06
CA VAL A 248 -8.29 -6.92 -6.37
C VAL A 248 -9.76 -7.00 -6.79
N VAL A 249 -10.03 -7.10 -8.11
CA VAL A 249 -11.40 -7.19 -8.63
C VAL A 249 -12.10 -8.46 -8.16
N LEU A 250 -11.38 -9.58 -8.10
CA LEU A 250 -11.92 -10.87 -7.63
C LEU A 250 -12.14 -10.92 -6.11
N ALA A 251 -11.53 -10.04 -5.34
CA ALA A 251 -11.60 -10.07 -3.87
C ALA A 251 -13.03 -9.92 -3.33
N ALA A 252 -13.80 -8.96 -3.85
CA ALA A 252 -15.16 -8.71 -3.37
C ALA A 252 -16.14 -9.86 -3.70
N PRO A 253 -16.29 -10.35 -4.94
CA PRO A 253 -17.21 -11.45 -5.25
C PRO A 253 -16.82 -12.73 -4.51
N LEU A 254 -15.54 -13.02 -4.36
CA LEU A 254 -15.08 -14.22 -3.66
C LEU A 254 -15.35 -14.11 -2.16
N SER A 255 -15.00 -13.00 -1.53
CA SER A 255 -15.22 -12.79 -0.10
C SER A 255 -16.71 -12.68 0.28
N ASN A 256 -17.57 -12.22 -0.64
CA ASN A 256 -19.01 -12.20 -0.41
C ASN A 256 -19.61 -13.63 -0.39
N ARG A 257 -18.97 -14.62 -1.05
CA ARG A 257 -19.39 -16.03 -1.07
C ARG A 257 -18.87 -16.82 0.13
N ILE A 258 -17.57 -16.73 0.41
CA ILE A 258 -16.91 -17.58 1.40
C ILE A 258 -16.46 -16.84 2.67
N GLY A 259 -16.60 -15.50 2.69
CA GLY A 259 -16.20 -14.63 3.79
C GLY A 259 -14.78 -14.09 3.66
N LYS A 260 -14.53 -12.86 4.17
CA LYS A 260 -13.26 -12.15 4.06
C LYS A 260 -12.09 -12.93 4.64
N LYS A 261 -12.24 -13.46 5.87
CA LYS A 261 -11.23 -14.27 6.56
C LYS A 261 -10.79 -15.47 5.73
N LYS A 262 -11.75 -16.25 5.23
CA LYS A 262 -11.45 -17.46 4.44
C LYS A 262 -10.79 -17.10 3.10
N THR A 263 -11.29 -16.06 2.41
CA THR A 263 -10.70 -15.60 1.15
C THR A 263 -9.25 -15.21 1.33
N TYR A 264 -8.94 -14.43 2.38
CA TYR A 264 -7.58 -14.06 2.73
C TYR A 264 -6.68 -15.27 2.99
N MET A 265 -7.16 -16.21 3.83
CA MET A 265 -6.42 -17.44 4.16
C MET A 265 -6.10 -18.26 2.92
N TRP A 266 -7.08 -18.50 2.06
CA TRP A 266 -6.89 -19.26 0.83
C TRP A 266 -5.91 -18.57 -0.12
N ALA A 267 -6.07 -17.27 -0.34
CA ALA A 267 -5.18 -16.50 -1.21
C ALA A 267 -3.72 -16.58 -0.74
N MET A 268 -3.46 -16.34 0.57
CA MET A 268 -2.11 -16.41 1.10
C MET A 268 -1.55 -17.85 1.14
N SER A 269 -2.37 -18.85 1.43
CA SER A 269 -1.93 -20.24 1.40
C SER A 269 -1.53 -20.70 0.00
N ILE A 270 -2.32 -20.31 -1.03
CA ILE A 270 -1.99 -20.60 -2.43
C ILE A 270 -0.70 -19.87 -2.82
N ALA A 271 -0.56 -18.56 -2.45
CA ALA A 271 0.65 -17.81 -2.71
C ALA A 271 1.89 -18.45 -2.05
N THR A 272 1.74 -19.00 -0.83
CA THR A 272 2.80 -19.76 -0.15
C THR A 272 3.26 -20.95 -0.98
N VAL A 273 2.32 -21.81 -1.37
CA VAL A 273 2.64 -23.03 -2.13
C VAL A 273 3.30 -22.70 -3.47
N LEU A 274 2.73 -21.73 -4.20
CA LEU A 274 3.30 -21.30 -5.48
C LEU A 274 4.70 -20.68 -5.32
N SER A 275 4.91 -19.88 -4.27
CA SER A 275 6.23 -19.29 -4.00
C SER A 275 7.27 -20.37 -3.66
N VAL A 276 6.90 -21.38 -2.86
CA VAL A 276 7.81 -22.48 -2.56
C VAL A 276 8.17 -23.27 -3.82
N ILE A 277 7.17 -23.61 -4.66
CA ILE A 277 7.40 -24.34 -5.93
C ILE A 277 8.31 -23.52 -6.86
N PHE A 278 8.27 -22.20 -6.83
CA PHE A 278 9.07 -21.33 -7.69
C PHE A 278 10.59 -21.58 -7.55
N TYR A 279 11.05 -22.12 -6.42
CA TYR A 279 12.45 -22.43 -6.17
C TYR A 279 13.04 -23.44 -7.17
N TRP A 280 12.23 -24.41 -7.64
CA TRP A 280 12.68 -25.49 -8.51
C TRP A 280 12.69 -25.14 -9.99
N PHE A 281 12.38 -23.89 -10.34
CA PHE A 281 12.44 -23.47 -11.74
C PHE A 281 13.87 -23.18 -12.19
N ASP A 282 14.21 -23.77 -13.34
CA ASP A 282 15.46 -23.50 -14.04
C ASP A 282 15.39 -22.19 -14.84
N LYS A 283 16.54 -21.57 -15.07
CA LYS A 283 16.64 -20.28 -15.76
C LYS A 283 15.97 -20.23 -17.14
N GLU A 284 15.84 -21.37 -17.81
CA GLU A 284 15.25 -21.51 -19.15
C GLU A 284 13.72 -21.57 -19.10
N GLN A 285 13.11 -21.80 -17.93
CA GLN A 285 11.67 -21.98 -17.76
C GLN A 285 10.92 -20.64 -17.57
N LEU A 286 11.24 -19.64 -18.39
CA LEU A 286 10.67 -18.30 -18.30
C LEU A 286 9.14 -18.30 -18.32
N MET A 287 8.53 -19.09 -19.20
CA MET A 287 7.07 -19.17 -19.32
C MET A 287 6.41 -19.58 -18.00
N LEU A 288 6.98 -20.58 -17.30
CA LEU A 288 6.49 -21.02 -15.98
C LEU A 288 6.68 -19.94 -14.94
N MET A 289 7.82 -19.23 -14.94
CA MET A 289 8.06 -18.10 -14.02
C MET A 289 7.00 -17.01 -14.18
N PHE A 290 6.63 -16.65 -15.41
CA PHE A 290 5.59 -15.65 -15.69
C PHE A 290 4.19 -16.14 -15.29
N ILE A 291 3.84 -17.40 -15.56
CA ILE A 291 2.57 -17.99 -15.12
C ILE A 291 2.46 -17.96 -13.59
N PHE A 292 3.50 -18.37 -12.88
CA PHE A 292 3.51 -18.33 -11.42
C PHE A 292 3.45 -16.90 -10.87
N GLN A 293 4.13 -15.95 -11.53
CA GLN A 293 4.01 -14.54 -11.17
C GLN A 293 2.57 -14.05 -11.26
N VAL A 294 1.86 -14.37 -12.35
CA VAL A 294 0.44 -14.01 -12.51
C VAL A 294 -0.39 -14.60 -11.37
N LEU A 295 -0.24 -15.90 -11.09
CA LEU A 295 -1.03 -16.58 -10.06
C LEU A 295 -0.73 -16.04 -8.65
N ILE A 296 0.54 -15.85 -8.32
CA ILE A 296 0.96 -15.29 -7.02
C ILE A 296 0.45 -13.85 -6.87
N SER A 297 0.55 -13.04 -7.92
CA SER A 297 0.11 -11.64 -7.89
C SER A 297 -1.41 -11.52 -7.80
N ILE A 298 -2.20 -12.40 -8.42
CA ILE A 298 -3.66 -12.45 -8.22
C ILE A 298 -3.97 -12.70 -6.74
N CYS A 299 -3.29 -13.65 -6.11
CA CYS A 299 -3.46 -13.93 -4.69
C CYS A 299 -3.05 -12.72 -3.83
N ALA A 300 -1.88 -12.14 -4.09
CA ALA A 300 -1.36 -10.99 -3.36
C ALA A 300 -2.24 -9.75 -3.51
N GLY A 301 -2.73 -9.46 -4.71
CA GLY A 301 -3.64 -8.33 -4.96
C GLY A 301 -4.97 -8.45 -4.22
N SER A 302 -5.51 -9.66 -4.09
CA SER A 302 -6.81 -9.89 -3.47
C SER A 302 -6.86 -9.55 -1.98
N ILE A 303 -5.74 -9.56 -1.26
CA ILE A 303 -5.72 -9.33 0.19
C ILE A 303 -5.88 -7.87 0.58
N PHE A 304 -5.39 -6.92 -0.24
CA PHE A 304 -5.41 -5.50 0.13
C PHE A 304 -6.81 -4.94 0.38
N PRO A 305 -7.80 -5.10 -0.54
CA PRO A 305 -9.15 -4.61 -0.28
C PRO A 305 -9.79 -5.30 0.93
N LEU A 306 -9.47 -6.58 1.19
CA LEU A 306 -9.96 -7.31 2.35
C LEU A 306 -9.41 -6.74 3.65
N LEU A 307 -8.10 -6.48 3.73
CA LEU A 307 -7.46 -5.86 4.90
C LEU A 307 -8.11 -4.52 5.25
N TRP A 308 -8.24 -3.62 4.27
CA TRP A 308 -8.84 -2.30 4.50
C TRP A 308 -10.29 -2.41 4.96
N SER A 309 -11.07 -3.32 4.39
CA SER A 309 -12.44 -3.60 4.84
C SER A 309 -12.48 -4.17 6.26
N MET A 310 -11.55 -5.08 6.61
CA MET A 310 -11.48 -5.68 7.95
C MET A 310 -11.00 -4.69 9.02
N TYR A 311 -10.19 -3.69 8.69
CA TYR A 311 -9.88 -2.59 9.62
C TYR A 311 -11.11 -1.76 9.97
N ALA A 312 -12.01 -1.53 9.02
CA ALA A 312 -13.31 -0.90 9.30
C ALA A 312 -14.17 -1.78 10.24
N ASP A 313 -14.13 -3.11 10.09
CA ASP A 313 -14.80 -4.04 10.98
C ASP A 313 -14.23 -4.00 12.42
N CYS A 314 -12.92 -3.76 12.57
CA CYS A 314 -12.29 -3.53 13.89
C CYS A 314 -12.78 -2.24 14.55
N ALA A 315 -13.11 -1.20 13.77
CA ALA A 315 -13.70 0.03 14.31
C ALA A 315 -15.12 -0.20 14.84
N ASP A 316 -15.94 -0.99 14.13
CA ASP A 316 -17.27 -1.39 14.60
C ASP A 316 -17.18 -2.26 15.87
N TYR A 317 -16.25 -3.19 15.94
CA TYR A 317 -16.01 -4.01 17.13
C TYR A 317 -15.61 -3.15 18.33
N SER A 318 -14.72 -2.16 18.14
CA SER A 318 -14.33 -1.22 19.19
C SER A 318 -15.52 -0.43 19.68
N GLU A 319 -16.33 0.14 18.77
CA GLU A 319 -17.51 0.93 19.12
C GLU A 319 -18.53 0.12 19.92
N LEU A 320 -18.77 -1.14 19.54
CA LEU A 320 -19.69 -1.99 20.28
C LEU A 320 -19.20 -2.28 21.70
N LYS A 321 -17.88 -2.50 21.88
CA LYS A 321 -17.27 -2.95 23.13
C LYS A 321 -16.99 -1.81 24.11
N THR A 322 -16.49 -0.68 23.63
CA THR A 322 -16.07 0.46 24.45
C THR A 322 -16.96 1.69 24.30
N GLY A 323 -17.85 1.69 23.32
CA GLY A 323 -18.64 2.88 22.94
C GLY A 323 -17.84 3.92 22.17
N ASN A 324 -16.56 3.64 21.89
CA ASN A 324 -15.64 4.56 21.21
C ASN A 324 -15.28 4.02 19.81
N ARG A 325 -15.49 4.86 18.77
CA ARG A 325 -15.19 4.55 17.37
C ARG A 325 -14.00 5.36 16.90
N ALA A 326 -12.79 4.99 17.31
CA ALA A 326 -11.56 5.65 16.88
C ALA A 326 -11.15 5.23 15.46
N THR A 327 -11.97 5.55 14.45
CA THR A 327 -11.78 5.12 13.07
C THR A 327 -10.47 5.67 12.49
N GLY A 328 -10.20 6.98 12.67
CA GLY A 328 -8.99 7.61 12.18
C GLY A 328 -7.72 6.99 12.79
N LEU A 329 -7.74 6.70 14.09
CA LEU A 329 -6.62 6.07 14.77
C LEU A 329 -6.37 4.62 14.28
N ILE A 330 -7.43 3.83 14.04
CA ILE A 330 -7.31 2.48 13.50
C ILE A 330 -6.73 2.51 12.08
N PHE A 331 -7.23 3.38 11.20
CA PHE A 331 -6.75 3.45 9.83
C PHE A 331 -5.35 4.05 9.70
N SER A 332 -5.02 5.05 10.53
CA SER A 332 -3.68 5.64 10.53
C SER A 332 -2.61 4.67 11.04
N SER A 333 -2.90 3.94 12.11
CA SER A 333 -1.98 2.91 12.61
C SER A 333 -1.83 1.74 11.62
N SER A 334 -2.88 1.44 10.87
CA SER A 334 -2.81 0.45 9.78
C SER A 334 -1.96 0.95 8.60
N SER A 335 -2.06 2.23 8.24
CA SER A 335 -1.17 2.88 7.26
C SER A 335 0.29 2.85 7.71
N MET A 336 0.54 3.20 8.98
CA MET A 336 1.87 3.11 9.59
C MET A 336 2.45 1.69 9.49
N SER A 337 1.64 0.66 9.78
CA SER A 337 2.08 -0.73 9.70
C SER A 337 2.50 -1.13 8.28
N GLN A 338 1.82 -0.61 7.26
CA GLN A 338 2.19 -0.85 5.86
C GLN A 338 3.56 -0.25 5.54
N LYS A 339 3.82 0.98 5.97
CA LYS A 339 5.13 1.62 5.80
C LYS A 339 6.25 0.81 6.47
N PHE A 340 6.00 0.30 7.68
CA PHE A 340 6.94 -0.60 8.37
C PHE A 340 7.14 -1.92 7.63
N GLY A 341 6.08 -2.54 7.11
CA GLY A 341 6.17 -3.78 6.36
C GLY A 341 7.09 -3.66 5.13
N TRP A 342 6.93 -2.58 4.35
CA TRP A 342 7.81 -2.28 3.22
C TRP A 342 9.24 -2.01 3.66
N ALA A 343 9.46 -1.23 4.73
CA ALA A 343 10.79 -0.91 5.24
C ALA A 343 11.51 -2.17 5.77
N ILE A 344 10.83 -3.01 6.55
CA ILE A 344 11.38 -4.27 7.06
C ILE A 344 11.74 -5.20 5.90
N GLY A 345 10.84 -5.38 4.93
CA GLY A 345 11.10 -6.23 3.77
C GLY A 345 12.32 -5.79 2.97
N SER A 346 12.44 -4.49 2.71
CA SER A 346 13.60 -3.93 2.00
C SER A 346 14.91 -4.09 2.80
N ALA A 347 14.87 -3.88 4.12
CA ALA A 347 16.04 -4.06 4.97
C ALA A 347 16.47 -5.53 5.04
N VAL A 348 15.50 -6.44 5.22
CA VAL A 348 15.75 -7.89 5.21
C VAL A 348 16.38 -8.32 3.88
N THR A 349 15.87 -7.82 2.75
CA THR A 349 16.46 -8.10 1.44
C THR A 349 17.92 -7.67 1.38
N GLY A 350 18.24 -6.45 1.81
CA GLY A 350 19.62 -5.95 1.80
C GLY A 350 20.57 -6.73 2.72
N TRP A 351 20.14 -7.04 3.94
CA TRP A 351 20.96 -7.81 4.89
C TRP A 351 21.21 -9.25 4.44
N LEU A 352 20.20 -9.89 3.89
CA LEU A 352 20.33 -11.25 3.42
C LEU A 352 21.17 -11.34 2.13
N LEU A 353 21.08 -10.36 1.22
CA LEU A 353 22.00 -10.27 0.07
C LEU A 353 23.46 -10.21 0.54
N ALA A 354 23.75 -9.33 1.52
CA ALA A 354 25.08 -9.24 2.11
C ALA A 354 25.51 -10.53 2.81
N PHE A 355 24.60 -11.21 3.51
CA PHE A 355 24.85 -12.48 4.19
C PHE A 355 25.22 -13.61 3.22
N TYR A 356 24.57 -13.66 2.04
CA TYR A 356 24.89 -14.61 0.98
C TYR A 356 26.08 -14.20 0.10
N GLY A 357 26.82 -13.15 0.48
CA GLY A 357 28.04 -12.73 -0.22
C GLY A 357 27.76 -12.08 -1.58
N PHE A 358 26.61 -11.42 -1.74
CA PHE A 358 26.28 -10.72 -2.98
C PHE A 358 27.21 -9.52 -3.21
N GLU A 359 27.83 -9.46 -4.39
CA GLU A 359 28.65 -8.34 -4.85
C GLU A 359 28.02 -7.67 -6.10
N ALA A 360 27.75 -6.37 -6.01
CA ALA A 360 27.11 -5.66 -7.12
C ALA A 360 28.03 -5.58 -8.35
N ASN A 361 27.47 -5.89 -9.53
CA ASN A 361 28.17 -5.85 -10.83
C ASN A 361 29.39 -6.79 -10.95
N ALA A 362 29.43 -7.85 -10.13
CA ALA A 362 30.41 -8.92 -10.21
C ALA A 362 29.74 -10.24 -10.63
N VAL A 363 30.56 -11.20 -11.06
CA VAL A 363 30.10 -12.58 -11.25
C VAL A 363 29.81 -13.18 -9.87
N GLN A 364 28.58 -13.65 -9.68
CA GLN A 364 28.12 -14.13 -8.39
C GLN A 364 28.64 -15.55 -8.09
N GLY A 365 29.02 -15.79 -6.84
CA GLY A 365 29.29 -17.13 -6.36
C GLY A 365 28.03 -17.98 -6.19
N GLU A 366 28.19 -19.30 -6.05
CA GLU A 366 27.06 -20.25 -5.91
C GLU A 366 26.17 -19.92 -4.72
N GLU A 367 26.74 -19.48 -3.58
CA GLU A 367 26.00 -19.09 -2.39
C GLU A 367 25.12 -17.84 -2.64
N ALA A 368 25.65 -16.84 -3.36
CA ALA A 368 24.89 -15.63 -3.72
C ALA A 368 23.74 -15.96 -4.68
N ILE A 369 23.97 -16.80 -5.68
CA ILE A 369 22.92 -17.29 -6.59
C ILE A 369 21.85 -18.08 -5.83
N HIS A 370 22.27 -18.97 -4.91
CA HIS A 370 21.33 -19.68 -4.05
C HIS A 370 20.47 -18.71 -3.22
N GLY A 371 21.09 -17.71 -2.59
CA GLY A 371 20.39 -16.64 -1.88
C GLY A 371 19.39 -15.89 -2.76
N ILE A 372 19.78 -15.48 -3.97
CA ILE A 372 18.92 -14.79 -4.93
C ILE A 372 17.70 -15.65 -5.30
N ARG A 373 17.85 -16.96 -5.49
CA ARG A 373 16.72 -17.88 -5.73
C ARG A 373 15.78 -17.97 -4.52
N MET A 374 16.32 -17.96 -3.30
CA MET A 374 15.53 -17.94 -2.06
C MET A 374 14.66 -16.70 -1.91
N PHE A 375 15.06 -15.55 -2.46
CA PHE A 375 14.32 -14.29 -2.38
C PHE A 375 13.02 -14.27 -3.19
N LEU A 376 12.88 -15.06 -4.24
CA LEU A 376 11.63 -15.20 -4.99
C LEU A 376 10.78 -16.39 -4.54
N SER A 377 11.29 -17.22 -3.62
CA SER A 377 10.70 -18.48 -3.23
C SER A 377 10.45 -18.61 -1.73
N TRP A 378 11.37 -19.23 -1.00
CA TRP A 378 11.23 -19.58 0.41
C TRP A 378 11.13 -18.38 1.35
N LEU A 379 11.94 -17.35 1.14
CA LEU A 379 11.98 -16.19 2.04
C LEU A 379 10.65 -15.41 2.02
N PRO A 380 10.09 -15.02 0.87
CA PRO A 380 8.76 -14.44 0.86
C PRO A 380 7.68 -15.41 1.33
N ALA A 381 7.80 -16.72 1.06
CA ALA A 381 6.84 -17.71 1.55
C ALA A 381 6.73 -17.72 3.09
N MET A 382 7.81 -17.46 3.82
CA MET A 382 7.74 -17.29 5.29
C MET A 382 6.84 -16.12 5.69
N GLY A 383 6.86 -15.03 4.96
CA GLY A 383 5.95 -13.89 5.18
C GLY A 383 4.49 -14.25 4.97
N THR A 384 4.18 -15.02 3.90
CA THR A 384 2.80 -15.48 3.67
C THR A 384 2.33 -16.48 4.71
N VAL A 385 3.18 -17.43 5.15
CA VAL A 385 2.88 -18.37 6.26
C VAL A 385 2.55 -17.60 7.53
N LEU A 386 3.40 -16.63 7.90
CA LEU A 386 3.18 -15.81 9.09
C LEU A 386 1.86 -15.03 8.99
N SER A 387 1.55 -14.48 7.82
CA SER A 387 0.29 -13.80 7.55
C SER A 387 -0.92 -14.73 7.71
N VAL A 388 -0.85 -15.98 7.22
CA VAL A 388 -1.89 -17.01 7.41
C VAL A 388 -2.07 -17.35 8.88
N ILE A 389 -0.97 -17.50 9.64
CA ILE A 389 -1.03 -17.76 11.08
C ILE A 389 -1.78 -16.63 11.79
N PHE A 390 -1.43 -15.38 11.55
CA PHE A 390 -2.13 -14.24 12.16
C PHE A 390 -3.61 -14.26 11.79
N ILE A 391 -3.96 -14.35 10.51
CA ILE A 391 -5.36 -14.28 10.09
C ILE A 391 -6.18 -15.50 10.57
N SER A 392 -5.57 -16.65 10.80
CA SER A 392 -6.25 -17.80 11.39
C SER A 392 -6.80 -17.49 12.78
N LEU A 393 -6.08 -16.65 13.54
CA LEU A 393 -6.46 -16.20 14.88
C LEU A 393 -7.50 -15.06 14.88
N TYR A 394 -7.83 -14.50 13.69
CA TYR A 394 -8.77 -13.39 13.58
C TYR A 394 -10.19 -13.81 13.99
N PRO A 395 -10.80 -13.16 15.00
CA PRO A 395 -12.05 -13.65 15.60
C PRO A 395 -13.31 -13.18 14.84
N LEU A 396 -13.23 -12.09 14.07
CA LEU A 396 -14.41 -11.49 13.45
C LEU A 396 -14.78 -12.21 12.14
N SER A 397 -15.58 -13.24 12.27
CA SER A 397 -16.19 -13.93 11.11
C SER A 397 -17.35 -13.09 10.54
N GLU A 398 -17.80 -13.41 9.31
CA GLU A 398 -18.98 -12.77 8.70
C GLU A 398 -20.23 -12.88 9.59
N LYS A 399 -20.39 -14.00 10.31
CA LYS A 399 -21.50 -14.21 11.24
C LYS A 399 -21.42 -13.27 12.44
N GLU A 400 -20.22 -13.11 13.00
CA GLU A 400 -20.00 -12.19 14.13
C GLU A 400 -20.17 -10.73 13.68
N MET A 401 -19.67 -10.36 12.49
CA MET A 401 -19.84 -9.01 11.97
C MET A 401 -21.30 -8.64 11.72
N ARG A 402 -22.12 -9.58 11.25
CA ARG A 402 -23.58 -9.35 11.13
C ARG A 402 -24.22 -9.05 12.48
N LYS A 403 -23.85 -9.80 13.54
CA LYS A 403 -24.36 -9.54 14.90
C LYS A 403 -23.94 -8.16 15.40
N ILE A 404 -22.66 -7.80 15.22
CA ILE A 404 -22.11 -6.51 15.61
C ILE A 404 -22.86 -5.38 14.90
N THR A 405 -23.01 -5.48 13.58
CA THR A 405 -23.73 -4.47 12.76
C THR A 405 -25.18 -4.31 13.20
N ASN A 406 -25.88 -5.41 13.45
CA ASN A 406 -27.28 -5.35 13.92
C ASN A 406 -27.38 -4.65 15.30
N GLN A 407 -26.53 -5.03 16.26
CA GLN A 407 -26.51 -4.42 17.59
C GLN A 407 -26.15 -2.94 17.55
N LEU A 408 -25.23 -2.52 16.68
CA LEU A 408 -24.90 -1.12 16.48
C LEU A 408 -26.02 -0.34 15.82
N ASN A 409 -26.71 -0.93 14.83
CA ASN A 409 -27.84 -0.29 14.18
C ASN A 409 -29.02 -0.08 15.16
N ASP A 410 -29.29 -1.05 16.04
CA ASP A 410 -30.32 -0.92 17.07
C ASP A 410 -29.97 0.16 18.12
N LYS A 411 -28.69 0.31 18.47
CA LYS A 411 -28.23 1.40 19.36
C LYS A 411 -28.21 2.79 18.71
N ARG A 412 -28.25 2.87 17.38
CA ARG A 412 -28.23 4.13 16.61
C ARG A 412 -29.64 4.64 16.27
N LYS A 413 -30.68 3.77 16.40
CA LYS A 413 -32.11 4.14 16.33
C LYS A 413 -32.54 4.80 17.65
#